data_7d1041d7cc57b2b415e1f7b5fdad7b13
#
_entry.id   7d1041d7cc57b2b415e1f7b5fdad7b13
#
_cell.length_a   1.000
_cell.length_b   1.000
_cell.length_c   1.000
_cell.angle_alpha   90.00
_cell.angle_beta   90.00
_cell.angle_gamma   90.00
#
_symmetry.space_group_name_H-M   'P 1'
#
loop_
_entity.id
_entity.type
_entity.pdbx_description
1 polymer ?
#
loop_
_entity_poly.entity_id
_entity_poly.type
_entity_poly.pdbx_seq_one_letter_code
_entity_poly.pdbx_strand_id
1 'polypeptide(L)'
;QCLVGSEMCIRDRNKEDSYGDKWFWAPEVYYVEEDKKFYMFYSVEEHICVATSDSPVGPFRQEVKQPVWEEKSIDTSLFIDDDGTPYLYFVRFTDGNVIWVARMTDDLMKIKTETLSQCVKAEAPWELLQAKVAEGPSVLKKNGTYYLIYSANHYQNKGYGVGYATSKSPMGPWI
;
A
#
# COMPACT_ATOMS: atom_id res chain seq x y z
N GLN A 1 -1.86 -17.44 -12.83
CA GLN A 1 -1.65 -17.04 -11.44
C GLN A 1 -0.48 -16.05 -11.40
N CYS A 2 -0.78 -14.79 -11.64
CA CYS A 2 0.18 -13.74 -11.31
C CYS A 2 0.26 -13.74 -9.79
N LEU A 3 1.24 -14.42 -9.24
CA LEU A 3 1.49 -14.39 -7.82
C LEU A 3 2.03 -13.00 -7.52
N VAL A 4 1.25 -12.23 -6.79
CA VAL A 4 1.69 -10.99 -6.17
C VAL A 4 3.02 -11.29 -5.48
N GLY A 5 4.08 -10.57 -5.88
CA GLY A 5 5.43 -10.82 -5.38
C GLY A 5 6.26 -11.88 -6.12
N SER A 6 5.76 -12.47 -7.22
CA SER A 6 6.60 -13.33 -8.05
C SER A 6 7.61 -12.51 -8.87
N GLU A 7 8.80 -13.08 -9.09
CA GLU A 7 9.83 -12.50 -9.97
C GLU A 7 9.30 -12.14 -11.37
N MET A 8 8.16 -12.68 -11.78
CA MET A 8 7.55 -12.45 -13.09
C MET A 8 6.97 -11.03 -13.20
N CYS A 9 6.33 -10.49 -12.15
CA CYS A 9 5.86 -9.10 -12.15
C CYS A 9 7.04 -8.10 -12.13
N ILE A 10 8.19 -8.55 -11.63
CA ILE A 10 9.44 -7.78 -11.58
C ILE A 10 10.22 -7.91 -12.92
N ARG A 11 10.12 -9.04 -13.61
CA ARG A 11 10.84 -9.30 -14.89
C ARG A 11 10.33 -8.46 -16.05
N ASP A 12 9.05 -8.14 -16.09
CA ASP A 12 8.46 -7.34 -17.16
C ASP A 12 8.66 -5.83 -16.96
N ARG A 13 9.47 -5.45 -15.94
CA ARG A 13 9.91 -4.09 -15.70
C ARG A 13 11.38 -3.94 -16.07
N ASN A 14 11.61 -3.09 -17.01
CA ASN A 14 12.96 -2.54 -17.19
C ASN A 14 13.20 -1.55 -16.05
N LYS A 15 14.35 -1.62 -15.39
CA LYS A 15 14.81 -0.60 -14.42
C LYS A 15 14.69 0.82 -14.98
N GLU A 16 14.79 0.92 -16.31
CA GLU A 16 14.63 2.17 -17.06
C GLU A 16 13.20 2.72 -17.02
N ASP A 17 12.20 1.93 -16.67
CA ASP A 17 10.79 2.32 -16.61
C ASP A 17 10.29 2.68 -15.21
N SER A 18 11.21 2.78 -14.23
CA SER A 18 10.86 3.03 -12.82
C SER A 18 11.70 4.17 -12.20
N TYR A 19 11.15 4.71 -11.09
CA TYR A 19 11.86 5.53 -10.13
C TYR A 19 12.99 4.75 -9.51
N GLY A 20 13.76 4.37 -9.18
CA GLY A 20 14.78 3.56 -8.52
C GLY A 20 15.08 2.25 -9.23
N ASP A 21 16.13 1.57 -8.78
CA ASP A 21 16.68 0.40 -9.44
C ASP A 21 16.85 -0.83 -8.53
N LYS A 22 16.50 -0.74 -7.24
CA LYS A 22 16.67 -1.82 -6.25
C LYS A 22 15.55 -1.83 -5.21
N TRP A 23 15.42 -2.97 -4.50
CA TRP A 23 14.45 -3.16 -3.41
C TRP A 23 13.02 -2.94 -3.86
N PHE A 24 12.62 -3.67 -4.90
CA PHE A 24 11.23 -3.70 -5.37
C PHE A 24 10.41 -4.64 -4.48
N TRP A 25 9.46 -4.10 -3.71
CA TRP A 25 8.66 -4.85 -2.74
C TRP A 25 7.17 -4.61 -2.91
N ALA A 26 6.37 -5.56 -2.40
CA ALA A 26 4.94 -5.48 -2.17
C ALA A 26 4.13 -4.88 -3.35
N PRO A 27 4.23 -5.43 -4.58
CA PRO A 27 3.40 -4.94 -5.67
C PRO A 27 1.95 -5.40 -5.50
N GLU A 28 1.02 -4.47 -5.69
CA GLU A 28 -0.42 -4.74 -5.81
C GLU A 28 -0.97 -4.14 -7.09
N VAL A 29 -1.84 -4.88 -7.80
CA VAL A 29 -2.39 -4.46 -9.09
C VAL A 29 -3.91 -4.29 -8.97
N TYR A 30 -4.39 -3.15 -9.43
CA TYR A 30 -5.80 -2.78 -9.42
C TYR A 30 -6.26 -2.42 -10.83
N TYR A 31 -7.45 -2.86 -11.21
CA TYR A 31 -8.12 -2.38 -12.41
C TYR A 31 -9.01 -1.20 -12.04
N VAL A 32 -8.83 -0.08 -12.72
CA VAL A 32 -9.66 1.14 -12.55
C VAL A 32 -10.56 1.26 -13.76
N GLU A 33 -11.85 1.04 -13.54
CA GLU A 33 -12.86 0.95 -14.60
C GLU A 33 -13.01 2.26 -15.37
N GLU A 34 -12.93 3.41 -14.69
CA GLU A 34 -13.04 4.74 -15.28
C GLU A 34 -11.95 4.99 -16.32
N ASP A 35 -10.72 4.56 -16.02
CA ASP A 35 -9.56 4.76 -16.88
C ASP A 35 -9.34 3.60 -17.86
N LYS A 36 -10.01 2.46 -17.62
CA LYS A 36 -9.80 1.18 -18.32
C LYS A 36 -8.34 0.75 -18.31
N LYS A 37 -7.64 1.00 -17.20
CA LYS A 37 -6.23 0.71 -17.00
C LYS A 37 -5.97 -0.08 -15.73
N PHE A 38 -4.85 -0.76 -15.73
CA PHE A 38 -4.29 -1.42 -14.55
C PHE A 38 -3.27 -0.50 -13.90
N TYR A 39 -3.37 -0.32 -12.60
CA TYR A 39 -2.46 0.43 -11.75
C TYR A 39 -1.72 -0.54 -10.85
N MET A 40 -0.40 -0.53 -10.90
CA MET A 40 0.44 -1.31 -10.00
C MET A 40 1.12 -0.36 -9.02
N PHE A 41 0.72 -0.46 -7.76
CA PHE A 41 1.42 0.19 -6.66
C PHE A 41 2.51 -0.73 -6.12
N TYR A 42 3.64 -0.18 -5.74
CA TYR A 42 4.79 -0.95 -5.27
C TYR A 42 5.75 -0.06 -4.50
N SER A 43 6.65 -0.69 -3.74
CA SER A 43 7.73 0.00 -3.06
C SER A 43 9.04 -0.20 -3.83
N VAL A 44 9.84 0.85 -3.97
CA VAL A 44 11.20 0.81 -4.50
C VAL A 44 12.07 1.79 -3.72
N GLU A 45 13.24 1.32 -3.20
CA GLU A 45 14.14 2.13 -2.37
C GLU A 45 13.43 2.81 -1.19
N GLU A 46 12.48 2.08 -0.59
CA GLU A 46 11.60 2.57 0.50
C GLU A 46 10.76 3.80 0.10
N HIS A 47 10.38 3.91 -1.17
CA HIS A 47 9.39 4.89 -1.63
C HIS A 47 8.27 4.19 -2.37
N ILE A 48 7.06 4.65 -2.16
CA ILE A 48 5.88 4.12 -2.86
C ILE A 48 5.78 4.72 -4.24
N CYS A 49 5.58 3.87 -5.24
CA CYS A 49 5.46 4.24 -6.64
C CYS A 49 4.20 3.65 -7.26
N VAL A 50 3.76 4.23 -8.38
CA VAL A 50 2.67 3.71 -9.19
C VAL A 50 3.10 3.63 -10.64
N ALA A 51 2.78 2.52 -11.30
CA ALA A 51 2.98 2.32 -12.73
C ALA A 51 1.68 1.84 -13.36
N THR A 52 1.45 2.13 -14.62
CA THR A 52 0.22 1.79 -15.33
C THR A 52 0.46 0.85 -16.49
N SER A 53 -0.58 0.10 -16.87
CA SER A 53 -0.59 -0.78 -18.04
C SER A 53 -2.02 -0.92 -18.59
N ASP A 54 -2.15 -1.18 -19.89
CA ASP A 54 -3.42 -1.57 -20.52
C ASP A 54 -3.72 -3.08 -20.34
N SER A 55 -2.81 -3.83 -19.73
CA SER A 55 -2.89 -5.28 -19.53
C SER A 55 -2.57 -5.66 -18.08
N PRO A 56 -3.28 -6.66 -17.49
CA PRO A 56 -3.00 -7.10 -16.12
C PRO A 56 -1.62 -7.76 -15.95
N VAL A 57 -1.00 -8.17 -17.05
CA VAL A 57 0.33 -8.80 -17.06
C VAL A 57 1.44 -7.82 -17.50
N GLY A 58 1.09 -6.56 -17.70
CA GLY A 58 2.04 -5.54 -18.11
C GLY A 58 2.24 -5.44 -19.64
N PRO A 59 3.30 -4.75 -20.11
CA PRO A 59 4.32 -4.09 -19.28
C PRO A 59 3.76 -2.90 -18.50
N PHE A 60 4.13 -2.80 -17.24
CA PHE A 60 3.82 -1.63 -16.41
C PHE A 60 4.89 -0.57 -16.55
N ARG A 61 4.49 0.68 -16.75
CA ARG A 61 5.40 1.80 -16.96
C ARG A 61 5.04 2.98 -16.06
N GLN A 62 6.04 3.63 -15.57
CA GLN A 62 5.95 4.89 -14.85
C GLN A 62 6.26 6.03 -15.82
N GLU A 63 5.25 6.75 -16.29
CA GLU A 63 5.43 7.84 -17.25
C GLU A 63 6.32 8.96 -16.68
N VAL A 64 6.10 9.29 -15.40
CA VAL A 64 6.94 10.22 -14.65
C VAL A 64 7.61 9.43 -13.53
N LYS A 65 8.93 9.29 -13.60
CA LYS A 65 9.74 8.52 -12.65
C LYS A 65 9.90 9.26 -11.33
N GLN A 66 8.85 9.31 -10.55
CA GLN A 66 8.82 9.93 -9.22
C GLN A 66 7.97 9.09 -8.28
N PRO A 67 8.22 9.14 -6.98
CA PRO A 67 7.36 8.47 -6.01
C PRO A 67 6.00 9.16 -5.92
N VAL A 68 5.00 8.41 -5.45
CA VAL A 68 3.67 8.95 -5.11
C VAL A 68 3.77 10.00 -4.01
N TRP A 69 4.79 9.85 -3.17
CA TRP A 69 5.10 10.73 -2.05
C TRP A 69 6.62 10.74 -1.77
N GLU A 70 7.14 11.91 -1.37
CA GLU A 70 8.57 12.15 -1.19
C GLU A 70 9.18 11.44 0.04
N GLU A 71 8.37 11.19 1.10
CA GLU A 71 8.90 10.55 2.30
C GLU A 71 8.97 9.04 2.14
N LYS A 72 9.93 8.43 2.82
CA LYS A 72 10.09 6.98 2.86
C LYS A 72 8.86 6.29 3.39
N SER A 73 8.36 5.34 2.61
CA SER A 73 7.16 4.57 2.91
C SER A 73 7.14 3.29 2.07
N ILE A 74 6.45 2.27 2.58
CA ILE A 74 6.35 0.96 1.93
C ILE A 74 4.92 0.39 2.04
N ASP A 75 4.69 -0.75 1.42
CA ASP A 75 3.50 -1.61 1.58
C ASP A 75 2.20 -0.84 1.34
N THR A 76 1.91 -0.56 0.10
CA THR A 76 0.69 0.17 -0.28
C THR A 76 -0.50 -0.75 -0.47
N SER A 77 -1.69 -0.24 -0.14
CA SER A 77 -2.98 -0.82 -0.52
C SER A 77 -3.95 0.28 -0.94
N LEU A 78 -4.41 0.23 -2.18
CA LEU A 78 -5.42 1.15 -2.72
C LEU A 78 -6.82 0.66 -2.31
N PHE A 79 -7.64 1.59 -1.83
CA PHE A 79 -9.05 1.38 -1.60
C PHE A 79 -9.85 2.52 -2.22
N ILE A 80 -10.78 2.19 -3.11
CA ILE A 80 -11.73 3.15 -3.69
C ILE A 80 -13.07 2.93 -3.00
N ASP A 81 -13.57 3.94 -2.31
CA ASP A 81 -14.85 3.84 -1.59
C ASP A 81 -16.04 3.90 -2.54
N ASP A 82 -17.26 3.60 -2.04
CA ASP A 82 -18.50 3.56 -2.82
C ASP A 82 -18.84 4.90 -3.49
N ASP A 83 -18.31 6.02 -2.98
CA ASP A 83 -18.47 7.36 -3.55
C ASP A 83 -17.39 7.72 -4.59
N GLY A 84 -16.51 6.76 -4.93
CA GLY A 84 -15.41 6.95 -5.87
C GLY A 84 -14.16 7.58 -5.26
N THR A 85 -14.15 7.94 -3.98
CA THR A 85 -12.98 8.57 -3.35
C THR A 85 -11.85 7.54 -3.19
N PRO A 86 -10.65 7.77 -3.75
CA PRO A 86 -9.52 6.88 -3.61
C PRO A 86 -8.71 7.18 -2.33
N TYR A 87 -8.39 6.14 -1.61
CA TYR A 87 -7.54 6.15 -0.41
C TYR A 87 -6.34 5.23 -0.61
N LEU A 88 -5.16 5.69 -0.24
CA LEU A 88 -3.96 4.85 -0.18
C LEU A 88 -3.58 4.63 1.28
N TYR A 89 -3.54 3.36 1.68
CA TYR A 89 -2.98 2.92 2.94
C TYR A 89 -1.53 2.52 2.72
N PHE A 90 -0.66 2.85 3.64
CA PHE A 90 0.77 2.57 3.51
C PHE A 90 1.48 2.65 4.85
N VAL A 91 2.69 2.15 4.89
CA VAL A 91 3.54 2.16 6.08
C VAL A 91 4.49 3.35 6.05
N ARG A 92 4.58 4.07 7.18
CA ARG A 92 5.61 5.08 7.47
C ARG A 92 6.49 4.63 8.63
N PHE A 93 7.74 5.06 8.64
CA PHE A 93 8.72 4.76 9.68
C PHE A 93 8.72 5.86 10.76
N THR A 94 7.62 6.00 11.52
CA THR A 94 7.43 7.09 12.49
C THR A 94 7.66 6.67 13.94
N ASP A 95 7.28 5.44 14.31
CA ASP A 95 7.58 4.79 15.60
C ASP A 95 7.64 3.26 15.37
N GLY A 96 8.67 2.82 14.65
CA GLY A 96 8.66 1.54 13.94
C GLY A 96 7.83 1.65 12.66
N ASN A 97 7.29 0.55 12.17
CA ASN A 97 6.37 0.53 11.03
C ASN A 97 4.96 0.85 11.52
N VAL A 98 4.40 1.95 11.04
CA VAL A 98 3.07 2.44 11.41
C VAL A 98 2.23 2.60 10.14
N ILE A 99 1.01 2.10 10.15
CA ILE A 99 0.09 2.22 9.02
C ILE A 99 -0.59 3.58 9.05
N TRP A 100 -0.55 4.26 7.92
CA TRP A 100 -1.18 5.54 7.65
C TRP A 100 -2.13 5.43 6.46
N VAL A 101 -3.01 6.40 6.32
CA VAL A 101 -3.89 6.57 5.16
C VAL A 101 -3.85 8.02 4.70
N ALA A 102 -3.99 8.23 3.41
CA ALA A 102 -4.28 9.53 2.82
C ALA A 102 -5.25 9.37 1.65
N ARG A 103 -6.00 10.43 1.33
CA ARG A 103 -6.70 10.49 0.04
C ARG A 103 -5.69 10.62 -1.08
N MET A 104 -6.00 10.03 -2.22
CA MET A 104 -5.23 10.25 -3.44
C MET A 104 -5.81 11.39 -4.28
N THR A 105 -5.00 11.88 -5.19
CA THR A 105 -5.49 12.66 -6.34
C THR A 105 -6.33 11.77 -7.25
N ASP A 106 -7.23 12.36 -8.02
CA ASP A 106 -8.18 11.61 -8.84
C ASP A 106 -7.49 10.80 -9.95
N ASP A 107 -6.29 11.20 -10.38
CA ASP A 107 -5.42 10.46 -11.31
C ASP A 107 -4.60 9.33 -10.66
N LEU A 108 -4.74 9.12 -9.36
CA LEU A 108 -4.03 8.11 -8.55
C LEU A 108 -2.50 8.24 -8.55
N MET A 109 -1.95 9.40 -8.93
CA MET A 109 -0.50 9.59 -9.05
C MET A 109 0.15 10.16 -7.78
N LYS A 110 -0.63 10.82 -6.90
CA LYS A 110 -0.12 11.44 -5.67
C LYS A 110 -1.10 11.30 -4.52
N ILE A 111 -0.60 11.37 -3.29
CA ILE A 111 -1.43 11.53 -2.10
C ILE A 111 -1.70 13.02 -1.83
N LYS A 112 -2.86 13.31 -1.25
CA LYS A 112 -3.23 14.61 -0.69
C LYS A 112 -2.68 14.67 0.74
N THR A 113 -1.47 15.20 0.92
CA THR A 113 -0.71 15.15 2.19
C THR A 113 -1.41 15.82 3.37
N GLU A 114 -2.26 16.80 3.11
CA GLU A 114 -3.10 17.47 4.11
C GLU A 114 -4.18 16.53 4.71
N THR A 115 -4.39 15.35 4.10
CA THR A 115 -5.34 14.34 4.57
C THR A 115 -4.69 13.20 5.35
N LEU A 116 -3.38 13.22 5.56
CA LEU A 116 -2.66 12.17 6.27
C LEU A 116 -3.27 11.88 7.65
N SER A 117 -3.58 10.61 7.90
CA SER A 117 -4.11 10.14 9.18
C SER A 117 -3.44 8.83 9.57
N GLN A 118 -3.06 8.70 10.85
CA GLN A 118 -2.53 7.46 11.39
C GLN A 118 -3.66 6.45 11.60
N CYS A 119 -3.45 5.22 11.16
CA CYS A 119 -4.41 4.13 11.31
C CYS A 119 -4.06 3.20 12.48
N VAL A 120 -3.00 2.43 12.32
CA VAL A 120 -2.62 1.37 13.27
C VAL A 120 -1.12 1.42 13.50
N LYS A 121 -0.72 1.29 14.76
CA LYS A 121 0.65 1.02 15.20
C LYS A 121 0.65 -0.20 16.11
N ALA A 122 1.77 -0.89 16.17
CA ALA A 122 1.92 -2.04 17.06
C ALA A 122 1.85 -1.59 18.55
N GLU A 123 0.87 -2.09 19.30
CA GLU A 123 0.63 -1.78 20.71
C GLU A 123 0.35 -3.02 21.54
N ALA A 124 -0.28 -4.04 20.97
CA ALA A 124 -0.61 -5.25 21.70
C ALA A 124 0.65 -6.10 21.98
N PRO A 125 0.68 -6.87 23.07
CA PRO A 125 1.87 -7.66 23.45
C PRO A 125 2.36 -8.60 22.34
N TRP A 126 1.46 -9.20 21.55
CA TRP A 126 1.82 -10.09 20.47
C TRP A 126 2.46 -9.36 19.27
N GLU A 127 2.16 -8.07 19.11
CA GLU A 127 2.70 -7.22 18.04
C GLU A 127 4.11 -6.70 18.36
N LEU A 128 4.53 -6.81 19.61
CA LEU A 128 5.77 -6.23 20.13
C LEU A 128 6.81 -7.27 20.55
N LEU A 129 6.67 -8.52 20.12
CA LEU A 129 7.55 -9.60 20.57
C LEU A 129 9.02 -9.40 20.18
N GLN A 130 9.30 -8.80 19.04
CA GLN A 130 10.65 -8.56 18.55
C GLN A 130 10.83 -7.14 18.01
N ALA A 131 9.84 -6.57 17.33
CA ALA A 131 9.91 -5.23 16.75
C ALA A 131 8.54 -4.55 16.77
N LYS A 132 8.53 -3.22 16.76
CA LYS A 132 7.33 -2.42 16.58
C LYS A 132 6.99 -2.36 15.08
N VAL A 133 6.22 -3.30 14.61
CA VAL A 133 5.84 -3.40 13.20
C VAL A 133 4.36 -3.64 13.06
N ALA A 134 3.69 -2.76 12.32
CA ALA A 134 2.39 -2.95 11.71
C ALA A 134 2.54 -2.62 10.23
N GLU A 135 2.33 -3.61 9.34
CA GLU A 135 2.65 -3.50 7.92
C GLU A 135 1.69 -4.30 7.04
N GLY A 136 1.83 -4.22 5.72
CA GLY A 136 1.01 -4.95 4.75
C GLY A 136 -0.48 -4.63 4.91
N PRO A 137 -0.92 -3.36 4.92
CA PRO A 137 -2.32 -3.02 5.08
C PRO A 137 -3.16 -3.56 3.91
N SER A 138 -4.37 -4.01 4.22
CA SER A 138 -5.39 -4.32 3.22
C SER A 138 -6.75 -3.90 3.77
N VAL A 139 -7.55 -3.16 3.00
CA VAL A 139 -8.81 -2.62 3.47
C VAL A 139 -9.97 -3.13 2.65
N LEU A 140 -11.03 -3.51 3.35
CA LEU A 140 -12.32 -3.85 2.75
C LEU A 140 -13.46 -3.17 3.51
N LYS A 141 -14.57 -2.94 2.82
CA LYS A 141 -15.82 -2.41 3.40
C LYS A 141 -16.91 -3.47 3.33
N LYS A 142 -17.60 -3.69 4.44
CA LYS A 142 -18.76 -4.59 4.50
C LYS A 142 -19.81 -4.03 5.45
N ASN A 143 -21.04 -3.90 4.95
CA ASN A 143 -22.19 -3.42 5.73
C ASN A 143 -21.90 -2.09 6.46
N GLY A 144 -21.25 -1.13 5.77
CA GLY A 144 -20.92 0.19 6.32
C GLY A 144 -19.83 0.16 7.43
N THR A 145 -19.08 -0.92 7.51
CA THR A 145 -17.91 -1.05 8.39
C THR A 145 -16.67 -1.32 7.55
N TYR A 146 -15.62 -0.55 7.81
CA TYR A 146 -14.30 -0.75 7.21
C TYR A 146 -13.49 -1.69 8.10
N TYR A 147 -12.77 -2.60 7.46
CA TYR A 147 -11.86 -3.56 8.08
C TYR A 147 -10.47 -3.33 7.50
N LEU A 148 -9.54 -2.95 8.34
CA LEU A 148 -8.13 -2.84 8.02
C LEU A 148 -7.41 -4.08 8.53
N ILE A 149 -6.96 -4.92 7.63
CA ILE A 149 -6.18 -6.14 7.92
C ILE A 149 -4.71 -5.77 7.80
N TYR A 150 -3.87 -6.26 8.70
CA TYR A 150 -2.44 -5.95 8.72
C TYR A 150 -1.62 -7.09 9.31
N SER A 151 -0.34 -7.10 9.01
CA SER A 151 0.64 -7.98 9.66
C SER A 151 1.39 -7.22 10.75
N ALA A 152 1.75 -7.91 11.81
CA ALA A 152 2.48 -7.29 12.92
C ALA A 152 3.61 -8.16 13.45
N ASN A 153 4.55 -7.52 14.19
CA ASN A 153 5.80 -8.06 14.67
C ASN A 153 6.85 -8.21 13.54
N HIS A 154 8.04 -8.71 13.84
CA HIS A 154 9.11 -8.89 12.85
C HIS A 154 8.87 -10.12 11.98
N TYR A 155 8.97 -10.00 10.66
CA TYR A 155 8.66 -11.06 9.69
C TYR A 155 9.46 -12.37 9.89
N GLN A 156 10.64 -12.31 10.51
CA GLN A 156 11.45 -13.48 10.86
C GLN A 156 11.07 -14.11 12.20
N ASN A 157 10.17 -13.50 12.96
CA ASN A 157 9.72 -14.02 14.24
C ASN A 157 8.59 -15.05 14.03
N LYS A 158 8.58 -16.12 14.81
CA LYS A 158 7.50 -17.12 14.78
C LYS A 158 6.14 -16.55 15.20
N GLY A 159 6.14 -15.41 15.89
CA GLY A 159 4.93 -14.67 16.27
C GLY A 159 4.51 -13.61 15.23
N TYR A 160 5.12 -13.58 14.03
CA TYR A 160 4.61 -12.76 12.93
C TYR A 160 3.18 -13.20 12.60
N GLY A 161 2.23 -12.33 12.80
CA GLY A 161 0.82 -12.68 12.75
C GLY A 161 -0.02 -11.59 12.09
N VAL A 162 -1.29 -11.93 11.84
CA VAL A 162 -2.26 -11.05 11.20
C VAL A 162 -3.24 -10.53 12.25
N GLY A 163 -3.41 -9.21 12.29
CA GLY A 163 -4.43 -8.50 13.05
C GLY A 163 -5.44 -7.82 12.15
N TYR A 164 -6.48 -7.28 12.75
CA TYR A 164 -7.41 -6.39 12.06
C TYR A 164 -7.92 -5.30 13.02
N ALA A 165 -8.25 -4.16 12.44
CA ALA A 165 -8.94 -3.07 13.12
C ALA A 165 -10.22 -2.70 12.33
N THR A 166 -11.19 -2.09 13.00
CA THR A 166 -12.43 -1.67 12.35
C THR A 166 -12.67 -0.17 12.49
N SER A 167 -13.41 0.40 11.55
CA SER A 167 -13.83 1.80 11.59
C SER A 167 -15.17 2.02 10.90
N LYS A 168 -15.79 3.17 11.17
CA LYS A 168 -16.96 3.68 10.42
C LYS A 168 -16.58 4.68 9.32
N SER A 169 -15.29 5.00 9.21
CA SER A 169 -14.75 5.87 8.19
C SER A 169 -13.45 5.28 7.62
N PRO A 170 -13.15 5.45 6.33
CA PRO A 170 -11.88 4.99 5.76
C PRO A 170 -10.68 5.71 6.35
N MET A 171 -10.87 6.87 6.95
CA MET A 171 -9.83 7.66 7.60
C MET A 171 -9.64 7.34 9.09
N GLY A 172 -10.45 6.42 9.64
CA GLY A 172 -10.49 6.11 11.07
C GLY A 172 -11.51 6.96 11.85
N PRO A 173 -11.48 6.97 13.20
CA PRO A 173 -10.53 6.23 14.03
C PRO A 173 -10.68 4.70 13.90
N TRP A 174 -9.58 4.00 14.00
CA TRP A 174 -9.52 2.53 13.94
C TRP A 174 -9.47 1.93 15.35
N ILE A 175 -10.25 0.87 15.57
CA ILE A 175 -10.39 0.18 16.86
C ILE A 175 -10.14 -1.30 16.68
#